data_96fcb12b312a15b38012e268be607860
#
_entry.id   96fcb12b312a15b38012e268be607860
#
_cell.length_a   1.000
_cell.length_b   1.000
_cell.length_c   1.000
_cell.angle_alpha   90.00
_cell.angle_beta   90.00
_cell.angle_gamma   90.00
#
_symmetry.space_group_name_H-M   'P 1'
#
loop_
_entity.id
_entity.type
_entity.pdbx_description
1 polymer ?
#
loop_
_entity_poly.entity_id
_entity_poly.type
_entity_poly.pdbx_seq_one_letter_code
_entity_poly.pdbx_strand_id
1 'polypeptide(L)'
;MGIVLGQPEQEQRPESSAVSSKLTTSTATTTSAAPTTTVAPLPPPPPTSEAPPPPPPLPPILRELCSTVLKGAQPHVAMAGNMLREKFGIVDVGGAEGRYGADDHSTGMALDFMISDSSLGDALANYVLNNQGWLNVNYVIWQQRYNDGSGWSFMEDRGSPTQNHYDHVHVSFNQGGPLDLTC
;
A
#
# COMPACT_ATOMS: atom_id res chain seq x y z
N MET A 1 -20.33 -50.86 -17.17
CA MET A 1 -20.84 -49.48 -17.22
C MET A 1 -19.67 -48.57 -16.91
N GLY A 2 -19.10 -47.94 -17.93
CA GLY A 2 -17.89 -47.13 -17.82
C GLY A 2 -18.22 -45.72 -17.41
N ILE A 3 -17.43 -45.19 -16.45
CA ILE A 3 -17.48 -43.79 -16.03
C ILE A 3 -16.45 -43.03 -16.89
N VAL A 4 -16.91 -42.06 -17.68
CA VAL A 4 -16.07 -41.16 -18.47
C VAL A 4 -15.68 -39.99 -17.58
N LEU A 5 -14.39 -39.89 -17.29
CA LEU A 5 -13.80 -38.72 -16.63
C LEU A 5 -13.55 -37.63 -17.68
N GLY A 6 -14.29 -36.53 -17.61
CA GLY A 6 -14.04 -35.32 -18.38
C GLY A 6 -12.84 -34.55 -17.85
N GLN A 7 -11.87 -34.26 -18.71
CA GLN A 7 -10.74 -33.36 -18.42
C GLN A 7 -11.18 -31.89 -18.54
N PRO A 8 -10.63 -30.97 -17.73
CA PRO A 8 -10.87 -29.53 -17.94
C PRO A 8 -10.02 -29.00 -19.09
N GLU A 9 -10.70 -28.29 -19.97
CA GLU A 9 -10.20 -27.57 -21.14
C GLU A 9 -9.29 -26.41 -20.71
N GLN A 10 -8.09 -26.38 -21.22
CA GLN A 10 -7.14 -25.27 -21.05
C GLN A 10 -7.49 -24.15 -22.03
N GLU A 11 -7.98 -23.04 -21.52
CA GLU A 11 -8.24 -21.81 -22.27
C GLU A 11 -6.94 -21.06 -22.55
N GLN A 12 -6.59 -20.93 -23.83
CA GLN A 12 -5.38 -20.28 -24.34
C GLN A 12 -5.52 -18.76 -24.30
N ARG A 13 -4.53 -18.11 -23.69
CA ARG A 13 -4.35 -16.66 -23.66
C ARG A 13 -3.84 -16.18 -25.02
N PRO A 14 -4.37 -15.12 -25.65
CA PRO A 14 -3.84 -14.56 -26.89
C PRO A 14 -2.58 -13.73 -26.65
N GLU A 15 -1.55 -13.99 -27.44
CA GLU A 15 -0.32 -13.21 -27.50
C GLU A 15 -0.56 -11.84 -28.17
N SER A 16 -0.07 -10.78 -27.54
CA SER A 16 -0.08 -9.42 -28.09
C SER A 16 1.18 -9.16 -28.89
N SER A 17 0.96 -8.88 -30.19
CA SER A 17 2.00 -8.58 -31.19
C SER A 17 2.69 -7.25 -30.91
N ALA A 18 4.02 -7.29 -30.89
CA ALA A 18 4.90 -6.13 -30.84
C ALA A 18 4.91 -5.41 -32.21
N VAL A 19 4.62 -4.11 -32.22
CA VAL A 19 4.81 -3.23 -33.37
C VAL A 19 6.15 -2.52 -33.23
N SER A 20 7.05 -2.83 -34.15
CA SER A 20 8.38 -2.22 -34.35
C SER A 20 8.24 -0.91 -35.12
N SER A 21 8.59 0.23 -34.52
CA SER A 21 8.69 1.51 -35.20
C SER A 21 10.16 1.83 -35.55
N LYS A 22 10.45 1.96 -36.84
CA LYS A 22 11.74 2.34 -37.41
C LYS A 22 12.10 3.79 -37.06
N LEU A 23 13.34 3.96 -36.60
CA LEU A 23 14.01 5.24 -36.41
C LEU A 23 14.66 5.67 -37.75
N THR A 24 14.29 6.83 -38.26
CA THR A 24 14.98 7.46 -39.41
C THR A 24 15.98 8.49 -38.93
N THR A 25 17.24 8.27 -39.23
CA THR A 25 18.38 9.16 -39.00
C THR A 25 18.40 10.26 -40.05
N SER A 26 18.42 11.53 -39.61
CA SER A 26 18.71 12.67 -40.47
C SER A 26 20.02 13.33 -40.05
N THR A 27 21.03 13.30 -40.90
CA THR A 27 22.34 13.91 -40.71
C THR A 27 22.32 15.31 -41.30
N ALA A 28 22.59 16.32 -40.50
CA ALA A 28 22.84 17.68 -40.95
C ALA A 28 24.26 18.10 -40.52
N THR A 29 25.13 18.30 -41.49
CA THR A 29 26.48 18.82 -41.35
C THR A 29 26.42 20.36 -41.34
N THR A 30 26.91 21.00 -40.28
CA THR A 30 27.13 22.46 -40.32
C THR A 30 28.54 22.80 -39.86
N THR A 31 29.27 23.50 -40.71
CA THR A 31 30.64 23.97 -40.59
C THR A 31 30.79 25.00 -39.49
N SER A 32 31.78 24.80 -38.61
CA SER A 32 32.12 25.66 -37.48
C SER A 32 33.12 26.74 -37.89
N ALA A 33 32.81 27.99 -37.52
CA ALA A 33 33.79 29.06 -37.41
C ALA A 33 34.03 29.34 -35.91
N ALA A 34 35.28 29.32 -35.47
CA ALA A 34 35.67 29.55 -34.11
C ALA A 34 35.67 31.07 -33.74
N PRO A 35 35.05 31.48 -32.63
CA PRO A 35 35.27 32.78 -32.06
C PRO A 35 36.29 32.75 -30.94
N THR A 36 37.17 33.73 -30.92
CA THR A 36 38.20 34.03 -29.94
C THR A 36 37.52 34.35 -28.58
N THR A 37 37.76 33.56 -27.58
CA THR A 37 37.14 33.72 -26.27
C THR A 37 37.95 34.69 -25.41
N THR A 38 37.43 35.88 -25.13
CA THR A 38 37.89 36.78 -24.09
C THR A 38 37.40 36.22 -22.74
N VAL A 39 38.33 35.82 -21.88
CA VAL A 39 38.00 35.30 -20.52
C VAL A 39 37.57 36.45 -19.63
N ALA A 40 36.28 36.45 -19.29
CA ALA A 40 35.74 37.35 -18.24
C ALA A 40 36.06 36.80 -16.85
N PRO A 41 36.30 37.65 -15.82
CA PRO A 41 36.56 37.20 -14.45
C PRO A 41 35.38 36.41 -13.90
N LEU A 42 35.65 35.31 -13.20
CA LEU A 42 34.63 34.51 -12.53
C LEU A 42 33.86 35.34 -11.50
N PRO A 43 32.54 35.24 -11.48
CA PRO A 43 31.72 35.82 -10.41
C PRO A 43 32.08 35.18 -9.04
N PRO A 44 31.95 35.94 -7.93
CA PRO A 44 32.18 35.38 -6.59
C PRO A 44 31.24 34.22 -6.30
N PRO A 45 31.65 33.22 -5.51
CA PRO A 45 30.82 32.10 -5.16
C PRO A 45 29.53 32.58 -4.45
N PRO A 46 28.39 31.94 -4.71
CA PRO A 46 27.12 32.29 -4.04
C PRO A 46 27.29 32.06 -2.53
N PRO A 47 26.58 32.86 -1.69
CA PRO A 47 26.62 32.67 -0.25
C PRO A 47 26.16 31.25 0.09
N THR A 48 26.93 30.57 0.95
CA THR A 48 26.59 29.26 1.46
C THR A 48 25.25 29.37 2.19
N SER A 49 24.21 28.79 1.62
CA SER A 49 22.89 28.71 2.27
C SER A 49 23.05 27.81 3.48
N GLU A 50 22.96 28.40 4.66
CA GLU A 50 22.90 27.65 5.91
C GLU A 50 21.66 26.74 5.87
N ALA A 51 21.84 25.43 6.14
CA ALA A 51 20.73 24.48 6.14
C ALA A 51 19.68 24.92 7.18
N PRO A 52 18.38 24.84 6.85
CA PRO A 52 17.34 25.22 7.81
C PRO A 52 17.47 24.38 9.09
N PRO A 53 17.15 24.94 10.27
CA PRO A 53 17.21 24.19 11.53
C PRO A 53 16.27 22.99 11.44
N PRO A 54 16.61 21.88 12.13
CA PRO A 54 15.76 20.70 12.16
C PRO A 54 14.36 21.05 12.69
N PRO A 55 13.30 20.44 12.14
CA PRO A 55 11.94 20.72 12.60
C PRO A 55 11.80 20.37 14.10
N PRO A 56 10.92 21.09 14.83
CA PRO A 56 10.67 20.80 16.23
C PRO A 56 10.11 19.38 16.41
N PRO A 57 10.38 18.73 17.56
CA PRO A 57 9.85 17.39 17.81
C PRO A 57 8.31 17.39 17.82
N LEU A 58 7.73 16.37 17.18
CA LEU A 58 6.27 16.21 17.09
C LEU A 58 5.61 16.17 18.48
N PRO A 59 4.38 16.71 18.62
CA PRO A 59 3.57 16.53 19.82
C PRO A 59 3.36 15.04 20.15
N PRO A 60 3.17 14.66 21.44
CA PRO A 60 3.04 13.27 21.84
C PRO A 60 1.99 12.47 21.06
N ILE A 61 0.83 13.06 20.80
CA ILE A 61 -0.26 12.43 20.05
C ILE A 61 0.15 12.12 18.59
N LEU A 62 0.89 13.01 17.92
CA LEU A 62 1.40 12.76 16.58
C LEU A 62 2.50 11.70 16.57
N ARG A 63 3.30 11.59 17.65
CA ARG A 63 4.28 10.51 17.77
C ARG A 63 3.62 9.13 17.87
N GLU A 64 2.47 9.02 18.50
CA GLU A 64 1.73 7.77 18.61
C GLU A 64 1.10 7.39 17.27
N LEU A 65 0.53 8.34 16.55
CA LEU A 65 -0.01 8.15 15.20
C LEU A 65 1.07 7.71 14.19
N CYS A 66 2.30 8.19 14.37
CA CYS A 66 3.45 7.84 13.52
C CYS A 66 4.27 6.67 14.08
N SER A 67 3.78 5.96 15.07
CA SER A 67 4.46 4.79 15.61
C SER A 67 4.53 3.68 14.56
N THR A 68 5.74 3.14 14.36
CA THR A 68 6.01 1.98 13.49
C THR A 68 5.88 0.65 14.23
N VAL A 69 5.32 0.68 15.44
CA VAL A 69 5.16 -0.51 16.29
C VAL A 69 3.69 -0.76 16.56
N LEU A 70 3.18 -1.87 16.08
CA LEU A 70 1.82 -2.37 16.36
C LEU A 70 1.79 -3.89 16.12
N LYS A 71 1.64 -4.68 17.18
CA LYS A 71 1.35 -6.13 17.09
C LYS A 71 2.22 -6.93 16.10
N GLY A 72 3.51 -6.61 15.99
CA GLY A 72 4.44 -7.30 15.10
C GLY A 72 4.26 -7.00 13.60
N ALA A 73 3.40 -6.06 13.25
CA ALA A 73 3.19 -5.65 11.86
C ALA A 73 4.43 -4.94 11.27
N GLN A 74 4.53 -4.95 9.93
CA GLN A 74 5.56 -4.18 9.23
C GLN A 74 5.44 -2.68 9.53
N PRO A 75 6.53 -1.90 9.50
CA PRO A 75 6.50 -0.49 9.93
C PRO A 75 5.41 0.37 9.30
N HIS A 76 5.20 0.27 7.98
CA HIS A 76 4.16 1.01 7.27
C HIS A 76 2.75 0.54 7.64
N VAL A 77 2.56 -0.76 7.87
CA VAL A 77 1.30 -1.36 8.33
C VAL A 77 0.97 -0.90 9.75
N ALA A 78 1.99 -0.87 10.64
CA ALA A 78 1.84 -0.39 12.00
C ALA A 78 1.43 1.10 12.05
N MET A 79 2.02 1.94 11.18
CA MET A 79 1.64 3.36 11.07
C MET A 79 0.19 3.52 10.62
N ALA A 80 -0.22 2.81 9.55
CA ALA A 80 -1.62 2.80 9.11
C ALA A 80 -2.56 2.33 10.21
N GLY A 81 -2.21 1.25 10.88
CA GLY A 81 -2.98 0.68 11.98
C GLY A 81 -3.15 1.65 13.16
N ASN A 82 -2.07 2.31 13.59
CA ASN A 82 -2.14 3.29 14.67
C ASN A 82 -3.03 4.49 14.31
N MET A 83 -2.95 4.98 13.09
CA MET A 83 -3.82 6.05 12.60
C MET A 83 -5.29 5.61 12.53
N LEU A 84 -5.57 4.41 12.01
CA LEU A 84 -6.94 3.89 11.88
C LEU A 84 -7.57 3.63 13.25
N ARG A 85 -6.84 2.97 14.19
CA ARG A 85 -7.36 2.72 15.53
C ARG A 85 -7.69 4.00 16.30
N GLU A 86 -6.85 5.02 16.19
CA GLU A 86 -7.09 6.32 16.82
C GLU A 86 -8.31 7.02 16.20
N LYS A 87 -8.37 7.06 14.88
CA LYS A 87 -9.46 7.71 14.14
C LYS A 87 -10.83 7.11 14.48
N PHE A 88 -10.91 5.78 14.64
CA PHE A 88 -12.16 5.05 14.88
C PHE A 88 -12.37 4.67 16.34
N GLY A 89 -11.46 5.05 17.26
CA GLY A 89 -11.56 4.71 18.69
C GLY A 89 -11.44 3.21 18.96
N ILE A 90 -10.71 2.45 18.13
CA ILE A 90 -10.56 1.01 18.26
C ILE A 90 -9.35 0.71 19.15
N VAL A 91 -9.58 -0.02 20.22
CA VAL A 91 -8.52 -0.34 21.20
C VAL A 91 -7.82 -1.65 20.87
N ASP A 92 -8.58 -2.65 20.45
CA ASP A 92 -8.07 -4.00 20.23
C ASP A 92 -7.80 -4.25 18.74
N VAL A 93 -6.51 -4.56 18.43
CA VAL A 93 -6.04 -4.82 17.07
C VAL A 93 -5.16 -6.06 17.09
N GLY A 94 -5.49 -7.06 16.26
CA GLY A 94 -4.66 -8.23 16.00
C GLY A 94 -3.64 -7.93 14.89
N GLY A 95 -2.48 -8.58 14.97
CA GLY A 95 -1.41 -8.46 13.96
C GLY A 95 -0.64 -9.77 13.78
N ALA A 96 0.67 -9.69 13.61
CA ALA A 96 1.56 -10.84 13.43
C ALA A 96 1.93 -11.56 14.73
N GLU A 97 1.76 -10.92 15.89
CA GLU A 97 2.15 -11.49 17.19
C GLU A 97 1.48 -12.85 17.43
N GLY A 98 2.28 -13.89 17.69
CA GLY A 98 1.80 -15.25 17.95
C GLY A 98 1.31 -16.01 16.73
N ARG A 99 1.45 -15.47 15.51
CA ARG A 99 1.09 -16.13 14.27
C ARG A 99 2.32 -16.67 13.55
N TYR A 100 2.16 -17.85 12.91
CA TYR A 100 3.22 -18.54 12.19
C TYR A 100 2.69 -19.00 10.84
N GLY A 101 3.52 -18.92 9.81
CA GLY A 101 3.16 -19.36 8.46
C GLY A 101 3.62 -18.37 7.39
N ALA A 102 2.91 -18.34 6.26
CA ALA A 102 3.20 -17.47 5.12
C ALA A 102 1.98 -16.63 4.69
N ASP A 103 1.01 -16.47 5.58
CA ASP A 103 -0.14 -15.61 5.36
C ASP A 103 0.19 -14.12 5.65
N ASP A 104 -0.74 -13.23 5.34
CA ASP A 104 -0.53 -11.78 5.50
C ASP A 104 -0.31 -11.37 6.96
N HIS A 105 -0.92 -12.07 7.93
CA HIS A 105 -0.66 -11.81 9.34
C HIS A 105 0.74 -12.20 9.76
N SER A 106 1.13 -13.46 9.48
CA SER A 106 2.45 -13.97 9.88
C SER A 106 3.61 -13.20 9.26
N THR A 107 3.39 -12.59 8.09
CA THR A 107 4.36 -11.72 7.41
C THR A 107 4.31 -10.26 7.89
N GLY A 108 3.35 -9.93 8.77
CA GLY A 108 3.13 -8.58 9.29
C GLY A 108 2.44 -7.62 8.32
N MET A 109 1.79 -8.16 7.30
CA MET A 109 1.12 -7.41 6.22
C MET A 109 -0.38 -7.27 6.43
N ALA A 110 -0.94 -7.74 7.55
CA ALA A 110 -2.36 -7.59 7.86
C ALA A 110 -2.61 -7.21 9.31
N LEU A 111 -3.73 -6.52 9.52
CA LEU A 111 -4.28 -6.16 10.83
C LEU A 111 -5.76 -6.54 10.92
N ASP A 112 -6.16 -7.06 12.08
CA ASP A 112 -7.54 -7.33 12.44
C ASP A 112 -8.02 -6.28 13.44
N PHE A 113 -8.92 -5.40 13.04
CA PHE A 113 -9.54 -4.41 13.92
C PHE A 113 -10.75 -5.05 14.59
N MET A 114 -10.65 -5.36 15.87
CA MET A 114 -11.71 -6.06 16.63
C MET A 114 -12.90 -5.14 16.85
N ILE A 115 -14.03 -5.45 16.23
CA ILE A 115 -15.22 -4.60 16.17
C ILE A 115 -16.47 -5.47 16.29
N SER A 116 -17.29 -5.24 17.31
CA SER A 116 -18.60 -5.90 17.49
C SER A 116 -19.76 -5.07 16.92
N ASP A 117 -19.58 -3.76 16.76
CA ASP A 117 -20.57 -2.85 16.15
C ASP A 117 -20.43 -2.87 14.64
N SER A 118 -21.45 -3.39 13.94
CA SER A 118 -21.43 -3.49 12.49
C SER A 118 -21.37 -2.12 11.78
N SER A 119 -21.95 -1.08 12.38
CA SER A 119 -21.93 0.28 11.80
C SER A 119 -20.52 0.87 11.84
N LEU A 120 -19.79 0.61 12.94
CA LEU A 120 -18.39 1.02 13.06
C LEU A 120 -17.50 0.23 12.10
N GLY A 121 -17.75 -1.08 11.96
CA GLY A 121 -17.05 -1.92 11.01
C GLY A 121 -17.28 -1.49 9.55
N ASP A 122 -18.51 -1.19 9.18
CA ASP A 122 -18.84 -0.63 7.86
C ASP A 122 -18.14 0.72 7.63
N ALA A 123 -18.12 1.62 8.63
CA ALA A 123 -17.46 2.91 8.54
C ALA A 123 -15.94 2.77 8.34
N LEU A 124 -15.29 1.87 9.09
CA LEU A 124 -13.86 1.59 8.95
C LEU A 124 -13.56 0.98 7.56
N ALA A 125 -14.28 -0.07 7.17
CA ALA A 125 -14.06 -0.76 5.90
C ALA A 125 -14.21 0.20 4.71
N ASN A 126 -15.27 1.02 4.71
CA ASN A 126 -15.49 2.03 3.67
C ASN A 126 -14.40 3.11 3.66
N TYR A 127 -13.96 3.56 4.84
CA TYR A 127 -12.87 4.54 4.92
C TYR A 127 -11.58 3.98 4.34
N VAL A 128 -11.21 2.74 4.70
CA VAL A 128 -10.01 2.07 4.21
C VAL A 128 -10.05 1.91 2.70
N LEU A 129 -11.17 1.43 2.15
CA LEU A 129 -11.34 1.25 0.69
C LEU A 129 -11.32 2.57 -0.07
N ASN A 130 -11.96 3.64 0.45
CA ASN A 130 -11.92 4.96 -0.17
C ASN A 130 -10.54 5.62 -0.14
N ASN A 131 -9.64 5.12 0.70
CA ASN A 131 -8.29 5.63 0.89
C ASN A 131 -7.21 4.56 0.56
N GLN A 132 -7.59 3.51 -0.16
CA GLN A 132 -6.77 2.32 -0.43
C GLN A 132 -5.39 2.66 -1.00
N GLY A 133 -5.31 3.63 -1.92
CA GLY A 133 -4.05 3.99 -2.58
C GLY A 133 -3.02 4.59 -1.62
N TRP A 134 -3.39 5.59 -0.81
CA TRP A 134 -2.42 6.21 0.09
C TRP A 134 -2.18 5.41 1.38
N LEU A 135 -3.14 4.58 1.81
CA LEU A 135 -2.96 3.62 2.89
C LEU A 135 -2.14 2.40 2.47
N ASN A 136 -1.87 2.24 1.20
CA ASN A 136 -1.21 1.08 0.60
C ASN A 136 -1.91 -0.25 0.92
N VAL A 137 -3.25 -0.25 0.91
CA VAL A 137 -4.09 -1.41 1.22
C VAL A 137 -4.22 -2.30 -0.01
N ASN A 138 -4.14 -3.61 0.19
CA ASN A 138 -4.35 -4.63 -0.81
C ASN A 138 -5.83 -5.01 -0.90
N TYR A 139 -6.42 -5.42 0.23
CA TYR A 139 -7.84 -5.77 0.32
C TYR A 139 -8.38 -5.62 1.74
N VAL A 140 -9.71 -5.67 1.85
CA VAL A 140 -10.45 -5.69 3.11
C VAL A 140 -11.38 -6.89 3.13
N ILE A 141 -11.50 -7.56 4.30
CA ILE A 141 -12.54 -8.56 4.54
C ILE A 141 -13.41 -8.09 5.71
N TRP A 142 -14.73 -8.11 5.50
CA TRP A 142 -15.71 -7.74 6.52
C TRP A 142 -17.04 -8.44 6.27
N GLN A 143 -17.61 -9.04 7.32
CA GLN A 143 -18.91 -9.73 7.26
C GLN A 143 -19.01 -10.71 6.09
N GLN A 144 -18.09 -11.67 6.03
CA GLN A 144 -18.03 -12.72 5.01
C GLN A 144 -17.92 -12.18 3.58
N ARG A 145 -17.39 -10.95 3.40
CA ARG A 145 -17.22 -10.31 2.09
C ARG A 145 -15.78 -9.81 1.93
N TYR A 146 -15.26 -9.97 0.75
CA TYR A 146 -13.95 -9.53 0.30
C TYR A 146 -14.06 -8.35 -0.65
N ASN A 147 -13.13 -7.38 -0.56
CA ASN A 147 -13.05 -6.25 -1.48
C ASN A 147 -11.61 -5.77 -1.65
N ASP A 148 -11.10 -5.79 -2.87
CA ASP A 148 -9.77 -5.32 -3.28
C ASP A 148 -9.81 -3.96 -4.01
N GLY A 149 -10.94 -3.26 -3.96
CA GLY A 149 -11.22 -2.04 -4.71
C GLY A 149 -12.13 -2.26 -5.92
N SER A 150 -12.36 -3.52 -6.33
CA SER A 150 -13.25 -3.85 -7.45
C SER A 150 -14.73 -4.00 -7.03
N GLY A 151 -15.02 -3.94 -5.73
CA GLY A 151 -16.35 -4.11 -5.15
C GLY A 151 -16.42 -5.32 -4.22
N TRP A 152 -17.53 -5.41 -3.47
CA TRP A 152 -17.72 -6.48 -2.51
C TRP A 152 -18.15 -7.79 -3.18
N SER A 153 -17.47 -8.90 -2.86
CA SER A 153 -17.84 -10.27 -3.23
C SER A 153 -18.02 -11.13 -1.99
N PHE A 154 -19.01 -12.02 -1.99
CA PHE A 154 -19.21 -12.96 -0.89
C PHE A 154 -18.14 -14.04 -0.89
N MET A 155 -17.70 -14.40 0.30
CA MET A 155 -16.79 -15.50 0.56
C MET A 155 -17.59 -16.74 0.98
N GLU A 156 -16.95 -17.92 0.88
CA GLU A 156 -17.49 -19.15 1.43
C GLU A 156 -17.69 -19.07 2.94
N ASP A 157 -18.68 -19.76 3.46
CA ASP A 157 -18.87 -19.91 4.90
C ASP A 157 -17.78 -20.84 5.49
N ARG A 158 -17.00 -20.30 6.41
CA ARG A 158 -15.89 -20.99 7.09
C ARG A 158 -16.27 -21.54 8.46
N GLY A 159 -17.57 -21.48 8.83
CA GLY A 159 -18.15 -22.17 9.96
C GLY A 159 -18.13 -21.45 11.31
N SER A 160 -17.49 -20.29 11.44
CA SER A 160 -17.52 -19.50 12.67
C SER A 160 -17.56 -17.98 12.39
N PRO A 161 -18.11 -17.19 13.34
CA PRO A 161 -18.12 -15.71 13.19
C PRO A 161 -16.72 -15.12 12.94
N THR A 162 -15.72 -15.59 13.68
CA THR A 162 -14.33 -15.09 13.52
C THR A 162 -13.74 -15.48 12.16
N GLN A 163 -13.93 -16.71 11.70
CA GLN A 163 -13.44 -17.12 10.38
C GLN A 163 -14.18 -16.43 9.24
N ASN A 164 -15.41 -16.00 9.48
CA ASN A 164 -16.23 -15.25 8.54
C ASN A 164 -16.12 -13.71 8.73
N HIS A 165 -15.21 -13.25 9.59
CA HIS A 165 -14.94 -11.82 9.82
C HIS A 165 -16.19 -11.01 10.24
N TYR A 166 -17.03 -11.58 11.13
CA TYR A 166 -18.18 -10.87 11.70
C TYR A 166 -17.85 -10.10 12.97
N ASP A 167 -16.71 -10.39 13.59
CA ASP A 167 -16.23 -9.79 14.85
C ASP A 167 -15.00 -8.89 14.69
N HIS A 168 -14.49 -8.75 13.45
CA HIS A 168 -13.36 -7.86 13.14
C HIS A 168 -13.34 -7.48 11.66
N VAL A 169 -12.79 -6.30 11.37
CA VAL A 169 -12.42 -5.89 10.00
C VAL A 169 -10.97 -6.30 9.76
N HIS A 170 -10.75 -7.22 8.83
CA HIS A 170 -9.43 -7.59 8.36
C HIS A 170 -8.97 -6.65 7.26
N VAL A 171 -7.78 -6.09 7.40
CA VAL A 171 -7.17 -5.21 6.40
C VAL A 171 -5.79 -5.77 6.02
N SER A 172 -5.62 -6.13 4.76
CA SER A 172 -4.33 -6.54 4.18
C SER A 172 -3.69 -5.38 3.42
N PHE A 173 -2.36 -5.31 3.48
CA PHE A 173 -1.57 -4.22 2.91
C PHE A 173 -0.62 -4.74 1.83
N ASN A 174 -0.27 -3.90 0.85
CA ASN A 174 0.74 -4.23 -0.14
C ASN A 174 2.14 -4.12 0.45
N GLN A 175 3.10 -4.86 -0.13
CA GLN A 175 4.50 -4.76 0.24
C GLN A 175 5.08 -3.41 -0.19
N GLY A 176 5.86 -2.83 0.72
CA GLY A 176 6.70 -1.66 0.43
C GLY A 176 5.90 -0.38 0.19
N GLY A 177 6.54 0.70 0.44
CA GLY A 177 6.01 2.04 0.25
C GLY A 177 5.79 2.75 1.58
N PRO A 178 6.34 3.97 1.72
CA PRO A 178 5.95 4.82 2.83
C PRO A 178 4.48 5.18 2.65
N LEU A 179 3.71 5.08 3.73
CA LEU A 179 2.51 5.87 3.83
C LEU A 179 2.95 7.34 3.70
N ASP A 180 2.27 8.11 2.85
CA ASP A 180 2.47 9.56 2.79
C ASP A 180 1.80 10.22 4.02
N LEU A 181 2.17 9.74 5.19
CA LEU A 181 1.84 10.37 6.46
C LEU A 181 2.93 11.37 6.75
N THR A 182 2.55 12.64 6.84
CA THR A 182 3.46 13.71 7.22
C THR A 182 3.86 13.51 8.69
N CYS A 183 4.76 12.59 8.95
CA CYS A 183 5.45 12.33 10.19
C CYS A 183 6.88 12.88 10.11
#